data_0d195112ab31f225cd99a62f13ba48d4
#
_entry.id   0d195112ab31f225cd99a62f13ba48d4
#
_cell.length_a   1.000
_cell.length_b   1.000
_cell.length_c   1.000
_cell.angle_alpha   90.00
_cell.angle_beta   90.00
_cell.angle_gamma   90.00
#
_symmetry.space_group_name_H-M   'P 1'
#
loop_
_entity.id
_entity.type
_entity.pdbx_description
1 polymer ?
#
loop_
_entity_poly.entity_id
_entity_poly.type
_entity_poly.pdbx_seq_one_letter_code
_entity_poly.pdbx_strand_id
1 'polypeptide(L)'
;KKWKEKRKLEVEVFNTGREFEKALRERYFDLIFLDIVMKDCSGIELSRFIREELGNDTSMIVYMSGYGDEYALELFQFQPFHFLKKPFKPEEFQQVFFKACDRIQGDSGIFEFKSSRTVYRVPLKDIHYFEGDNRRVKIVTATHTYHCYSTIENLFSKINMEQAGFIRLHKSYAVNLRFVAKFSVRMVTLFDGEEFTVSAPFKENAQRQYEAYSEKIGRQR
;
A
#
# COMPACT_ATOMS: atom_id res chain seq x y z
N LYS A 1 15.04 -13.16 -5.86
CA LYS A 1 14.38 -14.37 -6.44
C LYS A 1 12.95 -14.61 -5.94
N LYS A 2 12.55 -14.13 -4.74
CA LYS A 2 11.19 -14.33 -4.17
C LYS A 2 10.08 -13.45 -4.77
N TRP A 3 10.43 -12.44 -5.55
CA TRP A 3 9.47 -11.45 -6.09
C TRP A 3 8.79 -11.88 -7.40
N LYS A 4 9.39 -12.81 -8.15
CA LYS A 4 8.90 -13.20 -9.48
C LYS A 4 7.65 -14.08 -9.49
N GLU A 5 7.23 -14.62 -8.34
CA GLU A 5 6.22 -15.70 -8.37
C GLU A 5 4.75 -15.27 -8.16
N LYS A 6 4.43 -14.01 -7.85
CA LYS A 6 3.03 -13.63 -7.53
C LYS A 6 2.44 -12.37 -8.12
N ARG A 7 3.19 -11.51 -8.84
CA ARG A 7 2.60 -10.34 -9.52
C ARG A 7 3.30 -10.04 -10.83
N LYS A 8 2.51 -9.71 -11.86
CA LYS A 8 2.99 -9.24 -13.15
C LYS A 8 3.46 -7.79 -12.96
N LEU A 9 4.77 -7.57 -12.95
CA LEU A 9 5.36 -6.24 -13.04
C LEU A 9 5.37 -5.83 -14.50
N GLU A 10 4.66 -4.77 -14.84
CA GLU A 10 4.72 -4.13 -16.15
C GLU A 10 5.64 -2.92 -16.04
N VAL A 11 6.67 -2.87 -16.87
CA VAL A 11 7.62 -1.78 -16.91
C VAL A 11 7.61 -1.19 -18.31
N GLU A 12 7.45 0.11 -18.37
CA GLU A 12 7.53 0.87 -19.61
C GLU A 12 8.59 1.95 -19.48
N VAL A 13 9.27 2.24 -20.57
CA VAL A 13 10.32 3.26 -20.65
C VAL A 13 9.91 4.23 -21.75
N PHE A 14 9.90 5.51 -21.39
CA PHE A 14 9.64 6.62 -22.30
C PHE A 14 10.90 7.42 -22.49
N ASN A 15 11.23 7.74 -23.72
CA ASN A 15 12.46 8.48 -24.05
C ASN A 15 12.23 10.00 -24.09
N THR A 16 10.97 10.42 -24.14
CA THR A 16 10.58 11.83 -24.18
C THR A 16 9.42 12.07 -23.22
N GLY A 17 9.33 13.29 -22.68
CA GLY A 17 8.25 13.68 -21.80
C GLY A 17 6.89 13.72 -22.51
N ARG A 18 6.86 14.08 -23.81
CA ARG A 18 5.64 14.09 -24.63
C ARG A 18 5.05 12.69 -24.81
N GLU A 19 5.89 11.68 -25.05
CA GLU A 19 5.44 10.29 -25.12
C GLU A 19 4.83 9.85 -23.80
N PHE A 20 5.47 10.21 -22.71
CA PHE A 20 4.99 9.87 -21.36
C PHE A 20 3.70 10.63 -21.02
N GLU A 21 3.59 11.91 -21.33
CA GLU A 21 2.37 12.68 -21.14
C GLU A 21 1.18 12.07 -21.87
N LYS A 22 1.37 11.62 -23.13
CA LYS A 22 0.34 10.92 -23.86
C LYS A 22 -0.08 9.63 -23.18
N ALA A 23 0.86 8.84 -22.70
CA ALA A 23 0.57 7.59 -21.98
C ALA A 23 -0.16 7.83 -20.67
N LEU A 24 0.16 8.91 -19.93
CA LEU A 24 -0.51 9.31 -18.69
C LEU A 24 -1.99 9.66 -18.89
N ARG A 25 -2.38 10.17 -20.07
CA ARG A 25 -3.79 10.45 -20.40
C ARG A 25 -4.60 9.16 -20.63
N GLU A 26 -3.95 8.09 -21.05
CA GLU A 26 -4.58 6.83 -21.41
C GLU A 26 -4.53 5.80 -20.28
N ARG A 27 -3.54 5.89 -19.40
CA ARG A 27 -3.23 4.86 -18.39
C ARG A 27 -2.73 5.44 -17.08
N TYR A 28 -2.95 4.67 -16.03
CA TYR A 28 -2.43 4.94 -14.70
C TYR A 28 -1.13 4.16 -14.45
N PHE A 29 -0.18 4.80 -13.77
CA PHE A 29 1.08 4.20 -13.34
C PHE A 29 1.19 4.29 -11.82
N ASP A 30 1.38 3.17 -11.14
CA ASP A 30 1.53 3.14 -9.68
C ASP A 30 2.81 3.81 -9.21
N LEU A 31 3.90 3.65 -9.97
CA LEU A 31 5.24 4.16 -9.67
C LEU A 31 5.90 4.74 -10.91
N ILE A 32 6.40 5.96 -10.77
CA ILE A 32 7.03 6.72 -11.84
C ILE A 32 8.44 7.09 -11.39
N PHE A 33 9.47 6.66 -12.13
CA PHE A 33 10.83 7.16 -12.01
C PHE A 33 11.02 8.26 -13.04
N LEU A 34 11.20 9.49 -12.58
CA LEU A 34 11.17 10.68 -13.42
C LEU A 34 12.51 11.42 -13.37
N ASP A 35 13.16 11.57 -14.53
CA ASP A 35 14.30 12.46 -14.63
C ASP A 35 13.83 13.92 -14.52
N ILE A 36 14.56 14.72 -13.77
CA ILE A 36 14.24 16.16 -13.64
C ILE A 36 14.62 16.90 -14.90
N VAL A 37 15.74 16.56 -15.52
CA VAL A 37 16.25 17.24 -16.72
C VAL A 37 16.13 16.32 -17.93
N MET A 38 15.20 16.61 -18.80
CA MET A 38 14.99 15.90 -20.06
C MET A 38 15.12 16.88 -21.25
N LYS A 39 15.22 16.33 -22.46
CA LYS A 39 15.51 17.14 -23.66
C LYS A 39 14.32 18.01 -24.11
N ASP A 40 13.12 17.54 -23.93
CA ASP A 40 11.89 18.10 -24.50
C ASP A 40 10.95 18.74 -23.47
N CYS A 41 11.10 18.41 -22.19
CA CYS A 41 10.39 19.03 -21.08
C CYS A 41 11.15 18.79 -19.77
N SER A 42 10.72 19.39 -18.68
CA SER A 42 11.25 19.13 -17.34
C SER A 42 10.43 18.13 -16.57
N GLY A 43 11.05 17.42 -15.63
CA GLY A 43 10.32 16.59 -14.68
C GLY A 43 9.34 17.37 -13.80
N ILE A 44 9.59 18.68 -13.61
CA ILE A 44 8.71 19.62 -12.90
C ILE A 44 7.40 19.81 -13.67
N GLU A 45 7.51 20.08 -14.99
CA GLU A 45 6.33 20.27 -15.85
C GLU A 45 5.47 19.00 -15.90
N LEU A 46 6.08 17.82 -16.03
CA LEU A 46 5.36 16.55 -15.98
C LEU A 46 4.72 16.28 -14.60
N SER A 47 5.37 16.67 -13.54
CA SER A 47 4.81 16.52 -12.20
C SER A 47 3.59 17.42 -11.97
N ARG A 48 3.66 18.65 -12.46
CA ARG A 48 2.53 19.58 -12.48
C ARG A 48 1.37 18.98 -13.28
N PHE A 49 1.65 18.49 -14.48
CA PHE A 49 0.66 17.82 -15.32
C PHE A 49 0.00 16.63 -14.58
N ILE A 50 0.78 15.77 -13.93
CA ILE A 50 0.27 14.61 -13.17
C ILE A 50 -0.64 15.06 -12.03
N ARG A 51 -0.19 16.04 -11.20
CA ARG A 51 -0.90 16.45 -9.99
C ARG A 51 -2.06 17.38 -10.27
N GLU A 52 -1.83 18.43 -11.09
CA GLU A 52 -2.78 19.52 -11.27
C GLU A 52 -3.75 19.26 -12.42
N GLU A 53 -3.26 18.79 -13.58
CA GLU A 53 -4.13 18.58 -14.75
C GLU A 53 -4.86 17.25 -14.73
N LEU A 54 -4.18 16.17 -14.32
CA LEU A 54 -4.80 14.85 -14.22
C LEU A 54 -5.43 14.58 -12.85
N GLY A 55 -5.19 15.41 -11.83
CA GLY A 55 -5.68 15.19 -10.47
C GLY A 55 -5.16 13.89 -9.85
N ASN A 56 -4.00 13.42 -10.27
CA ASN A 56 -3.46 12.15 -9.83
C ASN A 56 -2.52 12.33 -8.65
N ASP A 57 -3.05 12.25 -7.44
CA ASP A 57 -2.30 12.35 -6.17
C ASP A 57 -1.79 11.00 -5.66
N THR A 58 -2.13 9.91 -6.33
CA THR A 58 -1.88 8.55 -5.85
C THR A 58 -0.66 7.89 -6.48
N SER A 59 -0.27 8.25 -7.69
CA SER A 59 0.98 7.78 -8.32
C SER A 59 2.20 8.22 -7.50
N MET A 60 3.07 7.27 -7.18
CA MET A 60 4.33 7.59 -6.50
C MET A 60 5.35 8.09 -7.51
N ILE A 61 5.91 9.27 -7.27
CA ILE A 61 6.94 9.85 -8.12
C ILE A 61 8.28 9.79 -7.40
N VAL A 62 9.25 9.14 -8.02
CA VAL A 62 10.66 9.10 -7.62
C VAL A 62 11.45 9.94 -8.62
N TYR A 63 12.00 11.06 -8.15
CA TYR A 63 12.83 11.89 -9.01
C TYR A 63 14.25 11.35 -9.10
N MET A 64 14.81 11.45 -10.29
CA MET A 64 16.22 11.14 -10.56
C MET A 64 16.92 12.41 -11.06
N SER A 65 17.99 12.87 -10.39
CA SER A 65 18.70 14.09 -10.77
C SER A 65 20.21 13.95 -10.63
N GLY A 66 20.94 14.47 -11.59
CA GLY A 66 22.39 14.69 -11.51
C GLY A 66 22.75 16.03 -10.89
N TYR A 67 21.80 16.95 -10.79
CA TYR A 67 21.98 18.28 -10.19
C TYR A 67 21.51 18.22 -8.73
N GLY A 68 22.19 18.98 -7.86
CA GLY A 68 21.95 18.97 -6.43
C GLY A 68 20.57 19.52 -6.03
N ASP A 69 20.48 20.08 -4.83
CA ASP A 69 19.22 20.46 -4.17
C ASP A 69 18.46 21.64 -4.80
N GLU A 70 18.91 22.13 -5.96
CA GLU A 70 18.38 23.33 -6.62
C GLU A 70 16.88 23.24 -6.93
N TYR A 71 16.41 22.04 -7.31
CA TYR A 71 15.00 21.81 -7.64
C TYR A 71 14.20 21.18 -6.50
N ALA A 72 14.85 20.82 -5.40
CA ALA A 72 14.22 20.05 -4.33
C ALA A 72 13.00 20.80 -3.74
N LEU A 73 13.15 22.09 -3.45
CA LEU A 73 12.07 22.93 -2.88
C LEU A 73 10.86 23.03 -3.80
N GLU A 74 11.08 23.21 -5.10
CA GLU A 74 9.99 23.29 -6.07
C GLU A 74 9.27 21.94 -6.24
N LEU A 75 10.02 20.85 -6.19
CA LEU A 75 9.49 19.51 -6.35
C LEU A 75 8.72 19.00 -5.11
N PHE A 76 8.97 19.56 -3.92
CA PHE A 76 8.24 19.19 -2.70
C PHE A 76 6.73 19.42 -2.82
N GLN A 77 6.28 20.43 -3.54
CA GLN A 77 4.85 20.70 -3.75
C GLN A 77 4.13 19.55 -4.48
N PHE A 78 4.84 18.74 -5.27
CA PHE A 78 4.28 17.60 -5.99
C PHE A 78 4.35 16.29 -5.19
N GLN A 79 4.64 16.36 -3.89
CA GLN A 79 4.66 15.22 -2.97
C GLN A 79 5.52 14.04 -3.48
N PRO A 80 6.85 14.24 -3.64
CA PRO A 80 7.74 13.18 -4.08
C PRO A 80 7.74 12.01 -3.11
N PHE A 81 7.74 10.80 -3.65
CA PHE A 81 7.97 9.62 -2.83
C PHE A 81 9.44 9.51 -2.39
N HIS A 82 10.35 9.82 -3.31
CA HIS A 82 11.80 9.79 -3.05
C HIS A 82 12.59 10.56 -4.10
N PHE A 83 13.87 10.86 -3.76
CA PHE A 83 14.87 11.40 -4.68
C PHE A 83 16.06 10.44 -4.81
N LEU A 84 16.48 10.16 -6.04
CA LEU A 84 17.70 9.44 -6.34
C LEU A 84 18.70 10.38 -7.01
N LYS A 85 19.83 10.64 -6.34
CA LYS A 85 20.90 11.48 -6.89
C LYS A 85 21.77 10.67 -7.84
N LYS A 86 21.87 11.10 -9.09
CA LYS A 86 22.74 10.50 -10.09
C LYS A 86 24.22 10.92 -9.85
N PRO A 87 25.19 10.01 -9.99
CA PRO A 87 25.03 8.57 -10.20
C PRO A 87 24.61 7.87 -8.90
N PHE A 88 23.65 6.94 -8.96
CA PHE A 88 23.23 6.12 -7.84
C PHE A 88 23.65 4.66 -8.03
N LYS A 89 23.84 3.97 -6.92
CA LYS A 89 24.19 2.54 -6.93
C LYS A 89 22.92 1.69 -7.17
N PRO A 90 23.06 0.48 -7.76
CA PRO A 90 21.94 -0.44 -7.94
C PRO A 90 21.19 -0.75 -6.64
N GLU A 91 21.91 -0.79 -5.50
CA GLU A 91 21.34 -1.07 -4.18
C GLU A 91 20.43 0.07 -3.71
N GLU A 92 20.78 1.32 -3.97
CA GLU A 92 19.97 2.50 -3.65
C GLU A 92 18.65 2.49 -4.45
N PHE A 93 18.74 2.21 -5.75
CA PHE A 93 17.57 2.03 -6.60
C PHE A 93 16.68 0.91 -6.09
N GLN A 94 17.24 -0.25 -5.75
CA GLN A 94 16.50 -1.40 -5.25
C GLN A 94 15.77 -1.08 -3.94
N GLN A 95 16.42 -0.39 -3.01
CA GLN A 95 15.81 0.01 -1.74
C GLN A 95 14.58 0.90 -1.97
N VAL A 96 14.71 1.92 -2.82
CA VAL A 96 13.60 2.83 -3.16
C VAL A 96 12.49 2.08 -3.87
N PHE A 97 12.82 1.26 -4.85
CA PHE A 97 11.87 0.45 -5.61
C PHE A 97 11.08 -0.49 -4.68
N PHE A 98 11.75 -1.25 -3.81
CA PHE A 98 11.06 -2.16 -2.90
C PHE A 98 10.22 -1.41 -1.88
N LYS A 99 10.69 -0.27 -1.36
CA LYS A 99 9.91 0.57 -0.46
C LYS A 99 8.63 1.11 -1.12
N ALA A 100 8.71 1.52 -2.39
CA ALA A 100 7.55 1.93 -3.18
C ALA A 100 6.59 0.76 -3.41
N CYS A 101 7.11 -0.40 -3.81
CA CYS A 101 6.31 -1.60 -4.00
C CYS A 101 5.59 -2.04 -2.72
N ASP A 102 6.25 -1.98 -1.57
CA ASP A 102 5.64 -2.30 -0.27
C ASP A 102 4.51 -1.32 0.06
N ARG A 103 4.68 -0.05 -0.27
CA ARG A 103 3.64 0.97 -0.06
C ARG A 103 2.46 0.78 -1.01
N ILE A 104 2.70 0.55 -2.29
CA ILE A 104 1.66 0.22 -3.29
C ILE A 104 0.88 -1.02 -2.86
N GLN A 105 1.56 -2.03 -2.34
CA GLN A 105 0.93 -3.25 -1.85
C GLN A 105 0.10 -3.03 -0.58
N GLY A 106 0.57 -2.18 0.32
CA GLY A 106 -0.16 -1.82 1.53
C GLY A 106 -1.45 -1.03 1.24
N ASP A 107 -1.46 -0.22 0.17
CA ASP A 107 -2.59 0.64 -0.19
C ASP A 107 -3.50 0.06 -1.28
N SER A 108 -3.02 -0.85 -2.13
CA SER A 108 -3.74 -1.31 -3.33
C SER A 108 -4.32 -2.72 -3.28
N GLY A 109 -4.18 -3.42 -2.16
CA GLY A 109 -4.81 -4.72 -2.01
C GLY A 109 -6.34 -4.61 -2.08
N ILE A 110 -6.96 -5.27 -3.08
CA ILE A 110 -8.42 -5.37 -3.16
C ILE A 110 -8.83 -6.75 -2.66
N PHE A 111 -9.75 -6.77 -1.73
CA PHE A 111 -10.43 -7.98 -1.31
C PHE A 111 -11.66 -8.23 -2.20
N GLU A 112 -11.58 -9.27 -3.01
CA GLU A 112 -12.70 -9.69 -3.87
C GLU A 112 -13.38 -10.91 -3.26
N PHE A 113 -14.71 -10.84 -3.14
CA PHE A 113 -15.53 -11.92 -2.63
C PHE A 113 -16.91 -11.95 -3.28
N LYS A 114 -17.55 -13.12 -3.22
CA LYS A 114 -18.94 -13.28 -3.65
C LYS A 114 -19.86 -13.31 -2.44
N SER A 115 -20.93 -12.52 -2.52
CA SER A 115 -22.06 -12.61 -1.61
C SER A 115 -23.33 -12.77 -2.43
N SER A 116 -24.05 -13.85 -2.23
CA SER A 116 -25.17 -14.25 -3.08
C SER A 116 -24.72 -14.41 -4.54
N ARG A 117 -25.21 -13.62 -5.48
CA ARG A 117 -24.80 -13.64 -6.90
C ARG A 117 -23.92 -12.47 -7.30
N THR A 118 -23.57 -11.60 -6.35
CA THR A 118 -22.81 -10.36 -6.61
C THR A 118 -21.37 -10.54 -6.21
N VAL A 119 -20.46 -10.04 -7.04
CA VAL A 119 -19.03 -9.91 -6.73
C VAL A 119 -18.78 -8.53 -6.14
N TYR A 120 -18.19 -8.50 -4.96
CA TYR A 120 -17.80 -7.28 -4.26
C TYR A 120 -16.28 -7.14 -4.33
N ARG A 121 -15.83 -5.89 -4.46
CA ARG A 121 -14.41 -5.51 -4.44
C ARG A 121 -14.22 -4.40 -3.43
N VAL A 122 -13.55 -4.70 -2.32
CA VAL A 122 -13.32 -3.77 -1.21
C VAL A 122 -11.83 -3.59 -1.03
N PRO A 123 -11.31 -2.34 -1.03
CA PRO A 123 -9.90 -2.10 -0.74
C PRO A 123 -9.55 -2.64 0.66
N LEU A 124 -8.46 -3.40 0.77
CA LEU A 124 -8.02 -3.95 2.06
C LEU A 124 -7.75 -2.86 3.10
N LYS A 125 -7.30 -1.69 2.65
CA LYS A 125 -7.04 -0.54 3.51
C LYS A 125 -8.30 0.01 4.21
N ASP A 126 -9.48 -0.23 3.63
CA ASP A 126 -10.76 0.25 4.15
C ASP A 126 -11.44 -0.76 5.07
N ILE A 127 -10.92 -2.00 5.13
CA ILE A 127 -11.45 -3.05 6.00
C ILE A 127 -10.83 -2.90 7.40
N HIS A 128 -11.68 -2.70 8.40
CA HIS A 128 -11.28 -2.58 9.80
C HIS A 128 -10.93 -3.95 10.39
N TYR A 129 -11.82 -4.91 10.19
CA TYR A 129 -11.61 -6.28 10.67
C TYR A 129 -12.44 -7.30 9.90
N PHE A 130 -12.04 -8.54 10.03
CA PHE A 130 -12.79 -9.72 9.64
C PHE A 130 -13.26 -10.47 10.89
N GLU A 131 -14.52 -10.88 10.91
CA GLU A 131 -15.10 -11.69 11.97
C GLU A 131 -15.69 -12.96 11.37
N GLY A 132 -15.17 -14.12 11.80
CA GLY A 132 -15.65 -15.43 11.37
C GLY A 132 -16.75 -15.95 12.27
N ASP A 133 -17.87 -16.30 11.66
CA ASP A 133 -18.98 -17.01 12.30
C ASP A 133 -19.27 -18.30 11.50
N ASN A 134 -18.77 -19.43 12.03
CA ASN A 134 -18.86 -20.76 11.41
C ASN A 134 -18.35 -20.79 9.95
N ARG A 135 -19.27 -20.73 8.96
CA ARG A 135 -18.96 -20.78 7.52
C ARG A 135 -19.09 -19.43 6.83
N ARG A 136 -19.25 -18.37 7.58
CA ARG A 136 -19.36 -17.00 7.07
C ARG A 136 -18.29 -16.13 7.67
N VAL A 137 -17.85 -15.16 6.91
CA VAL A 137 -17.00 -14.09 7.39
C VAL A 137 -17.71 -12.77 7.18
N LYS A 138 -17.83 -12.02 8.25
CA LYS A 138 -18.26 -10.63 8.26
C LYS A 138 -17.05 -9.77 7.96
N ILE A 139 -17.17 -8.81 7.05
CA ILE A 139 -16.14 -7.89 6.59
C ILE A 139 -16.63 -6.50 6.97
N VAL A 140 -15.94 -5.85 7.88
CA VAL A 140 -16.36 -4.56 8.44
C VAL A 140 -15.48 -3.44 7.91
N THR A 141 -16.13 -2.42 7.37
CA THR A 141 -15.52 -1.16 6.94
C THR A 141 -16.17 0.00 7.69
N ALA A 142 -15.67 1.22 7.54
CA ALA A 142 -16.26 2.40 8.18
C ALA A 142 -17.74 2.65 7.78
N THR A 143 -18.14 2.25 6.58
CA THR A 143 -19.46 2.59 6.01
C THR A 143 -20.36 1.38 5.79
N HIS A 144 -19.79 0.19 5.66
CA HIS A 144 -20.55 -1.01 5.29
C HIS A 144 -20.06 -2.24 6.03
N THR A 145 -20.99 -3.18 6.24
CA THR A 145 -20.70 -4.53 6.69
C THR A 145 -21.13 -5.51 5.61
N TYR A 146 -20.20 -6.35 5.18
CA TYR A 146 -20.45 -7.38 4.17
C TYR A 146 -20.34 -8.76 4.78
N HIS A 147 -20.89 -9.75 4.10
CA HIS A 147 -20.79 -11.16 4.48
C HIS A 147 -20.39 -12.01 3.28
N CYS A 148 -19.45 -12.93 3.48
CA CYS A 148 -19.11 -13.93 2.47
C CYS A 148 -19.03 -15.33 3.06
N TYR A 149 -19.25 -16.35 2.23
CA TYR A 149 -19.06 -17.76 2.63
C TYR A 149 -17.57 -18.09 2.54
N SER A 150 -16.91 -18.08 3.67
CA SER A 150 -15.50 -18.42 3.83
C SER A 150 -15.18 -18.70 5.30
N THR A 151 -13.92 -19.04 5.59
CA THR A 151 -13.36 -19.06 6.94
C THR A 151 -12.19 -18.09 7.00
N ILE A 152 -11.82 -17.64 8.21
CA ILE A 152 -10.66 -16.76 8.40
C ILE A 152 -9.39 -17.45 7.89
N GLU A 153 -9.23 -18.77 8.09
CA GLU A 153 -8.13 -19.55 7.55
C GLU A 153 -8.02 -19.46 6.02
N ASN A 154 -9.16 -19.62 5.33
CA ASN A 154 -9.19 -19.54 3.87
C ASN A 154 -8.88 -18.13 3.37
N LEU A 155 -9.23 -17.10 4.11
CA LEU A 155 -8.85 -15.72 3.77
C LEU A 155 -7.34 -15.53 3.91
N PHE A 156 -6.75 -15.99 5.01
CA PHE A 156 -5.30 -15.90 5.24
C PHE A 156 -4.47 -16.74 4.27
N SER A 157 -5.01 -17.83 3.73
CA SER A 157 -4.31 -18.64 2.73
C SER A 157 -4.32 -18.03 1.33
N LYS A 158 -5.36 -17.26 0.98
CA LYS A 158 -5.53 -16.67 -0.35
C LYS A 158 -4.89 -15.29 -0.49
N ILE A 159 -4.82 -14.55 0.59
CA ILE A 159 -4.29 -13.18 0.64
C ILE A 159 -3.15 -13.19 1.64
N ASN A 160 -2.03 -12.57 1.29
CA ASN A 160 -0.98 -12.33 2.28
C ASN A 160 -1.45 -11.25 3.25
N MET A 161 -2.30 -11.67 4.20
CA MET A 161 -2.96 -10.78 5.15
C MET A 161 -1.97 -10.04 6.05
N GLU A 162 -0.82 -10.66 6.36
CA GLU A 162 0.24 -10.01 7.13
C GLU A 162 0.85 -8.83 6.36
N GLN A 163 1.11 -9.00 5.06
CA GLN A 163 1.58 -7.91 4.20
C GLN A 163 0.53 -6.81 4.03
N ALA A 164 -0.74 -7.18 4.04
CA ALA A 164 -1.85 -6.24 3.99
C ALA A 164 -2.11 -5.53 5.34
N GLY A 165 -1.30 -5.81 6.36
CA GLY A 165 -1.41 -5.16 7.67
C GLY A 165 -2.47 -5.76 8.60
N PHE A 166 -2.94 -6.98 8.33
CA PHE A 166 -3.89 -7.66 9.22
C PHE A 166 -3.17 -8.60 10.18
N ILE A 167 -3.57 -8.54 11.46
CA ILE A 167 -3.14 -9.48 12.48
C ILE A 167 -4.28 -10.38 12.91
N ARG A 168 -3.97 -11.63 13.18
CA ARG A 168 -4.94 -12.60 13.70
C ARG A 168 -4.89 -12.61 15.22
N LEU A 169 -6.01 -12.29 15.86
CA LEU A 169 -6.14 -12.23 17.32
C LEU A 169 -6.82 -13.45 17.92
N HIS A 170 -7.65 -14.11 17.13
CA HIS A 170 -8.44 -15.27 17.52
C HIS A 170 -8.72 -16.15 16.30
N LYS A 171 -9.22 -17.36 16.51
CA LYS A 171 -9.71 -18.21 15.40
C LYS A 171 -10.77 -17.52 14.56
N SER A 172 -11.54 -16.61 15.18
CA SER A 172 -12.65 -15.89 14.56
C SER A 172 -12.37 -14.41 14.28
N TYR A 173 -11.23 -13.85 14.62
CA TYR A 173 -10.97 -12.43 14.43
C TYR A 173 -9.62 -12.17 13.79
N ALA A 174 -9.64 -11.28 12.79
CA ALA A 174 -8.46 -10.69 12.18
C ALA A 174 -8.66 -9.18 12.03
N VAL A 175 -7.77 -8.38 12.58
CA VAL A 175 -7.89 -6.91 12.66
C VAL A 175 -6.84 -6.25 11.80
N ASN A 176 -7.18 -5.15 11.16
CA ASN A 176 -6.25 -4.33 10.44
C ASN A 176 -5.50 -3.40 11.40
N LEU A 177 -4.17 -3.51 11.42
CA LEU A 177 -3.28 -2.72 12.28
C LEU A 177 -3.43 -1.21 12.09
N ARG A 178 -3.87 -0.78 10.92
CA ARG A 178 -4.10 0.63 10.59
C ARG A 178 -5.17 1.28 11.47
N PHE A 179 -6.12 0.49 11.96
CA PHE A 179 -7.23 0.95 12.80
C PHE A 179 -7.04 0.68 14.28
N VAL A 180 -5.89 0.14 14.70
CA VAL A 180 -5.59 -0.14 16.10
C VAL A 180 -5.23 1.13 16.85
N ALA A 181 -6.04 1.50 17.82
CA ALA A 181 -5.81 2.62 18.73
C ALA A 181 -4.96 2.21 19.95
N LYS A 182 -5.24 1.00 20.50
CA LYS A 182 -4.51 0.46 21.65
C LYS A 182 -4.21 -1.01 21.42
N PHE A 183 -2.98 -1.41 21.73
CA PHE A 183 -2.55 -2.80 21.67
C PHE A 183 -2.01 -3.27 23.02
N SER A 184 -2.49 -4.40 23.48
CA SER A 184 -1.90 -5.16 24.59
C SER A 184 -1.87 -6.64 24.25
N VAL A 185 -1.09 -7.44 24.98
CA VAL A 185 -1.00 -8.90 24.79
C VAL A 185 -2.34 -9.62 25.01
N ARG A 186 -3.29 -8.97 25.69
CA ARG A 186 -4.60 -9.55 26.01
C ARG A 186 -5.74 -8.98 25.21
N MET A 187 -5.62 -7.73 24.77
CA MET A 187 -6.73 -7.00 24.14
C MET A 187 -6.22 -5.97 23.15
N VAL A 188 -6.95 -5.82 22.05
CA VAL A 188 -6.74 -4.80 21.03
C VAL A 188 -8.00 -3.96 20.94
N THR A 189 -7.85 -2.63 20.97
CA THR A 189 -8.96 -1.67 20.82
C THR A 189 -8.75 -0.90 19.51
N LEU A 190 -9.77 -0.78 18.69
CA LEU A 190 -9.75 0.03 17.47
C LEU A 190 -10.09 1.50 17.78
N PHE A 191 -9.86 2.40 16.80
CA PHE A 191 -10.19 3.82 16.93
C PHE A 191 -11.69 4.11 17.09
N ASP A 192 -12.56 3.21 16.62
CA ASP A 192 -14.01 3.27 16.78
C ASP A 192 -14.52 2.72 18.13
N GLY A 193 -13.60 2.21 18.98
CA GLY A 193 -13.88 1.68 20.30
C GLY A 193 -14.17 0.18 20.35
N GLU A 194 -14.21 -0.51 19.21
CA GLU A 194 -14.36 -1.98 19.17
C GLU A 194 -13.17 -2.67 19.85
N GLU A 195 -13.46 -3.70 20.66
CA GLU A 195 -12.46 -4.41 21.46
C GLU A 195 -12.40 -5.90 21.09
N PHE A 196 -11.18 -6.40 20.93
CA PHE A 196 -10.88 -7.78 20.53
C PHE A 196 -9.94 -8.43 21.52
N THR A 197 -10.36 -9.54 22.11
CA THR A 197 -9.52 -10.35 22.98
C THR A 197 -8.50 -11.16 22.17
N VAL A 198 -7.24 -11.12 22.58
CA VAL A 198 -6.17 -11.92 21.98
C VAL A 198 -6.12 -13.28 22.66
N SER A 199 -6.49 -14.35 21.97
CA SER A 199 -6.44 -15.69 22.52
C SER A 199 -5.03 -16.25 22.60
N ALA A 200 -4.78 -17.14 23.56
CA ALA A 200 -3.45 -17.63 23.90
C ALA A 200 -2.58 -18.09 22.71
N PRO A 201 -3.11 -18.86 21.73
CA PRO A 201 -2.32 -19.30 20.58
C PRO A 201 -1.84 -18.19 19.64
N PHE A 202 -2.45 -17.00 19.72
CA PHE A 202 -2.14 -15.90 18.81
C PHE A 202 -1.30 -14.79 19.43
N LYS A 203 -1.08 -14.80 20.74
CA LYS A 203 -0.43 -13.69 21.48
C LYS A 203 0.95 -13.37 20.96
N GLU A 204 1.81 -14.35 20.86
CA GLU A 204 3.20 -14.16 20.44
C GLU A 204 3.28 -13.61 19.00
N ASN A 205 2.51 -14.19 18.10
CA ASN A 205 2.49 -13.74 16.71
C ASN A 205 1.88 -12.34 16.56
N ALA A 206 0.80 -12.03 17.29
CA ALA A 206 0.17 -10.73 17.28
C ALA A 206 1.11 -9.63 17.81
N GLN A 207 1.83 -9.91 18.90
CA GLN A 207 2.82 -8.99 19.46
C GLN A 207 3.94 -8.72 18.46
N ARG A 208 4.55 -9.74 17.91
CA ARG A 208 5.63 -9.63 16.92
C ARG A 208 5.19 -8.79 15.69
N GLN A 209 4.00 -9.06 15.17
CA GLN A 209 3.47 -8.33 14.00
C GLN A 209 3.16 -6.86 14.32
N TYR A 210 2.62 -6.58 15.51
CA TYR A 210 2.36 -5.22 15.96
C TYR A 210 3.67 -4.43 16.14
N GLU A 211 4.69 -5.01 16.77
CA GLU A 211 6.01 -4.40 16.94
C GLU A 211 6.64 -4.08 15.58
N ALA A 212 6.65 -5.05 14.66
CA ALA A 212 7.17 -4.84 13.30
C ALA A 212 6.41 -3.74 12.52
N TYR A 213 5.10 -3.64 12.72
CA TYR A 213 4.28 -2.57 12.14
C TYR A 213 4.59 -1.21 12.76
N SER A 214 4.72 -1.14 14.08
CA SER A 214 5.04 0.10 14.81
C SER A 214 6.42 0.63 14.45
N GLU A 215 7.42 -0.24 14.29
CA GLU A 215 8.74 0.15 13.81
C GLU A 215 8.71 0.74 12.39
N LYS A 216 7.88 0.18 11.50
CA LYS A 216 7.72 0.72 10.14
C LYS A 216 7.14 2.13 10.16
N ILE A 217 6.15 2.39 11.03
CA ILE A 217 5.54 3.72 11.17
C ILE A 217 6.49 4.69 11.87
N GLY A 218 7.20 4.26 12.92
CA GLY A 218 8.15 5.10 13.66
C GLY A 218 9.35 5.57 12.82
N ARG A 219 9.74 4.81 11.80
CA ARG A 219 10.80 5.19 10.84
C ARG A 219 10.31 6.15 9.73
N GLN A 220 9.01 6.45 9.70
CA GLN A 220 8.39 7.37 8.73
C GLN A 220 8.13 8.77 9.31
N ARG A 221 8.49 8.99 10.58
CA ARG A 221 8.53 10.30 11.25
C ARG A 221 10.00 10.75 11.36
#